data_190ff693c9792aa05370591c0742661c
#
_entry.id   190ff693c9792aa05370591c0742661c
#
_cell.length_a   1.000
_cell.length_b   1.000
_cell.length_c   1.000
_cell.angle_alpha   90.00
_cell.angle_beta   90.00
_cell.angle_gamma   90.00
#
_symmetry.space_group_name_H-M   'P 1'
#
loop_
_entity.id
_entity.type
_entity.pdbx_description
1 polymer ?
#
loop_
_entity_poly.entity_id
_entity_poly.type
_entity_poly.pdbx_seq_one_letter_code
_entity_poly.pdbx_strand_id
1 'polypeptide(L)'
;MKFNGKEVITWSVNDYLGLSNHPEVRKIDSEAAEKYGSAYPMGARMMSGHTSMHEKLENQLADFVNKESAYVLNFGYQGILSIVDTLVSKNDVIVYDVDAHACIVDGVRLHLGKRFTFKHNDIESLVTNLKRAQNIVEKTGGGILVISEGVFGMRGEQGKIKEIVELKKQFDFRLLVDDAHGFGTLGQTGSGVGEEQGVMNEIDVYFATFAKSMASTGAFVAGSNQVIKFLKYNMRSQMFAKSLQMQLVVGAIKRLEILRNEPVHKQKLWDNVKMLQTGLKKRGFDIGKTQSCVTPVFLKGDVPEAMVLVKDLREKYNIFCSIVVYPVIPKGLILLRLIPTATHTVEDLSLIHI
;
A
#
# COMPACT_ATOMS: atom_id res chain seq x y z
N MET A 1 -1.42 22.32 -7.25
CA MET A 1 0.00 22.43 -6.84
C MET A 1 0.63 23.59 -7.59
N LYS A 2 1.68 24.28 -7.06
CA LYS A 2 2.39 25.34 -7.82
C LYS A 2 3.73 24.82 -8.34
N PHE A 3 4.00 25.07 -9.61
CA PHE A 3 5.28 24.79 -10.28
C PHE A 3 5.73 26.03 -11.05
N ASN A 4 6.92 26.56 -10.74
CA ASN A 4 7.45 27.81 -11.32
C ASN A 4 6.42 28.96 -11.28
N GLY A 5 5.71 29.11 -10.17
CA GLY A 5 4.72 30.17 -9.95
C GLY A 5 3.34 29.93 -10.61
N LYS A 6 3.20 28.93 -11.46
CA LYS A 6 1.93 28.54 -12.12
C LYS A 6 1.21 27.43 -11.35
N GLU A 7 -0.09 27.44 -11.32
CA GLU A 7 -0.88 26.33 -10.82
C GLU A 7 -0.85 25.18 -11.82
N VAL A 8 -0.58 23.97 -11.33
CA VAL A 8 -0.58 22.73 -12.13
C VAL A 8 -1.48 21.68 -11.48
N ILE A 9 -2.19 20.93 -12.31
CA ILE A 9 -2.99 19.76 -11.90
C ILE A 9 -2.02 18.59 -11.74
N THR A 10 -2.02 17.94 -10.58
CA THR A 10 -1.08 16.85 -10.31
C THR A 10 -1.74 15.49 -10.37
N TRP A 11 -1.12 14.58 -11.13
CA TRP A 11 -1.53 13.19 -11.30
C TRP A 11 -0.56 12.20 -10.65
N SER A 12 0.35 12.70 -9.80
CA SER A 12 1.45 11.90 -9.22
C SER A 12 1.39 11.80 -7.69
N VAL A 13 0.30 12.25 -7.07
CA VAL A 13 0.13 12.25 -5.61
C VAL A 13 -0.78 11.11 -5.19
N ASN A 14 -0.35 10.32 -4.20
CA ASN A 14 -1.13 9.18 -3.69
C ASN A 14 -2.21 9.59 -2.65
N ASP A 15 -2.63 10.83 -2.61
CA ASP A 15 -3.72 11.32 -1.75
C ASP A 15 -5.09 10.95 -2.36
N TYR A 16 -5.35 9.65 -2.46
CA TYR A 16 -6.50 9.10 -3.19
C TYR A 16 -7.84 9.74 -2.81
N LEU A 17 -8.05 9.93 -1.51
CA LEU A 17 -9.30 10.43 -0.97
C LEU A 17 -9.33 11.95 -0.77
N GLY A 18 -8.19 12.64 -1.03
CA GLY A 18 -8.07 14.08 -0.85
C GLY A 18 -7.99 14.54 0.60
N LEU A 19 -7.62 13.65 1.52
CA LEU A 19 -7.62 13.92 2.96
C LEU A 19 -6.53 14.90 3.40
N SER A 20 -5.48 15.11 2.59
CA SER A 20 -4.40 16.07 2.92
C SER A 20 -4.91 17.51 3.05
N ASN A 21 -5.98 17.85 2.35
CA ASN A 21 -6.60 19.17 2.36
C ASN A 21 -7.97 19.20 3.06
N HIS A 22 -8.41 18.10 3.65
CA HIS A 22 -9.69 18.03 4.34
C HIS A 22 -9.72 18.98 5.55
N PRO A 23 -10.71 19.89 5.68
CA PRO A 23 -10.70 20.93 6.71
C PRO A 23 -10.61 20.36 8.15
N GLU A 24 -11.39 19.33 8.46
CA GLU A 24 -11.36 18.70 9.78
C GLU A 24 -10.05 17.98 10.07
N VAL A 25 -9.45 17.35 9.06
CA VAL A 25 -8.14 16.70 9.19
C VAL A 25 -7.07 17.73 9.52
N ARG A 26 -7.02 18.83 8.77
CA ARG A 26 -6.06 19.91 9.02
C ARG A 26 -6.24 20.56 10.37
N LYS A 27 -7.50 20.74 10.81
CA LYS A 27 -7.83 21.26 12.13
C LYS A 27 -7.29 20.35 13.24
N ILE A 28 -7.60 19.07 13.19
CA ILE A 28 -7.15 18.08 14.19
C ILE A 28 -5.64 17.92 14.20
N ASP A 29 -4.99 17.88 13.03
CA ASP A 29 -3.52 17.83 12.94
C ASP A 29 -2.86 19.04 13.63
N SER A 30 -3.43 20.26 13.42
CA SER A 30 -2.93 21.50 14.05
C SER A 30 -3.14 21.50 15.57
N GLU A 31 -4.35 21.15 16.04
CA GLU A 31 -4.67 21.08 17.48
C GLU A 31 -3.81 20.02 18.19
N ALA A 32 -3.58 18.88 17.56
CA ALA A 32 -2.72 17.84 18.11
C ALA A 32 -1.25 18.25 18.14
N ALA A 33 -0.77 18.98 17.11
CA ALA A 33 0.59 19.53 17.10
C ALA A 33 0.79 20.60 18.19
N GLU A 34 -0.17 21.47 18.41
CA GLU A 34 -0.16 22.45 19.48
C GLU A 34 -0.13 21.78 20.88
N LYS A 35 -0.97 20.77 21.09
CA LYS A 35 -1.11 20.08 22.37
C LYS A 35 0.10 19.21 22.73
N TYR A 36 0.64 18.48 21.77
CA TYR A 36 1.65 17.44 22.02
C TYR A 36 3.06 17.80 21.52
N GLY A 37 3.16 18.83 20.69
CA GLY A 37 4.40 19.13 19.97
C GLY A 37 4.70 18.08 18.87
N SER A 38 5.85 18.25 18.21
CA SER A 38 6.22 17.43 17.06
C SER A 38 6.90 16.10 17.40
N ALA A 39 7.28 15.87 18.66
CA ALA A 39 8.15 14.76 19.04
C ALA A 39 7.56 13.79 20.08
N TYR A 40 6.51 14.18 20.78
CA TYR A 40 5.90 13.36 21.82
C TYR A 40 5.17 12.12 21.23
N PRO A 41 5.28 10.94 21.88
CA PRO A 41 6.07 10.59 23.05
C PRO A 41 7.50 10.22 22.67
N MET A 42 8.49 10.69 23.41
CA MET A 42 9.93 10.58 23.08
C MET A 42 10.54 9.18 23.30
N GLY A 43 9.76 8.16 23.57
CA GLY A 43 10.23 6.80 23.86
C GLY A 43 9.84 5.75 22.80
N ALA A 44 10.53 4.61 22.83
CA ALA A 44 10.10 3.43 22.11
C ALA A 44 8.80 2.84 22.71
N ARG A 45 8.04 2.10 21.90
CA ARG A 45 6.74 1.52 22.31
C ARG A 45 6.83 0.65 23.57
N MET A 46 7.92 -0.07 23.75
CA MET A 46 8.14 -0.94 24.93
C MET A 46 8.63 -0.20 26.18
N MET A 47 8.95 1.08 26.06
CA MET A 47 9.45 1.90 27.17
C MET A 47 8.38 2.93 27.59
N SER A 48 8.50 4.14 27.11
CA SER A 48 7.60 5.26 27.44
C SER A 48 6.78 5.78 26.26
N GLY A 49 6.94 5.18 25.09
CA GLY A 49 6.30 5.61 23.84
C GLY A 49 4.93 5.00 23.57
N HIS A 50 4.43 4.11 24.43
CA HIS A 50 3.10 3.52 24.30
C HIS A 50 2.06 4.33 25.06
N THR A 51 1.01 4.77 24.40
CA THR A 51 -0.06 5.58 25.00
C THR A 51 -1.42 4.99 24.71
N SER A 52 -2.43 5.37 25.48
CA SER A 52 -3.84 4.98 25.26
C SER A 52 -4.36 5.38 23.88
N MET A 53 -3.82 6.44 23.26
CA MET A 53 -4.19 6.85 21.91
C MET A 53 -3.64 5.91 20.84
N HIS A 54 -2.43 5.35 21.03
CA HIS A 54 -1.90 4.28 20.18
C HIS A 54 -2.79 3.04 20.24
N GLU A 55 -3.18 2.61 21.46
CA GLU A 55 -4.10 1.48 21.65
C GLU A 55 -5.45 1.72 21.00
N LYS A 56 -6.01 2.94 21.17
CA LYS A 56 -7.28 3.32 20.54
C LYS A 56 -7.19 3.19 19.01
N LEU A 57 -6.11 3.72 18.40
CA LEU A 57 -5.91 3.62 16.96
C LEU A 57 -5.76 2.16 16.51
N GLU A 58 -4.95 1.37 17.22
CA GLU A 58 -4.74 -0.06 16.93
C GLU A 58 -6.05 -0.86 16.98
N ASN A 59 -6.85 -0.67 18.02
CA ASN A 59 -8.15 -1.32 18.13
C ASN A 59 -9.12 -0.92 17.01
N GLN A 60 -9.15 0.36 16.65
CA GLN A 60 -9.98 0.85 15.56
C GLN A 60 -9.53 0.35 14.19
N LEU A 61 -8.22 0.22 13.96
CA LEU A 61 -7.66 -0.33 12.73
C LEU A 61 -7.96 -1.83 12.62
N ALA A 62 -7.76 -2.59 13.70
CA ALA A 62 -8.08 -4.02 13.74
C ALA A 62 -9.55 -4.27 13.39
N ASP A 63 -10.46 -3.54 14.04
CA ASP A 63 -11.89 -3.59 13.76
C ASP A 63 -12.22 -3.20 12.30
N PHE A 64 -11.57 -2.14 11.77
CA PHE A 64 -11.82 -1.68 10.41
C PHE A 64 -11.44 -2.71 9.34
N VAL A 65 -10.37 -3.46 9.55
CA VAL A 65 -9.91 -4.51 8.63
C VAL A 65 -10.33 -5.92 9.08
N ASN A 66 -11.28 -6.03 10.00
CA ASN A 66 -11.82 -7.29 10.50
C ASN A 66 -10.72 -8.29 10.92
N LYS A 67 -9.79 -7.83 11.78
CA LYS A 67 -8.73 -8.64 12.39
C LYS A 67 -8.80 -8.57 13.92
N GLU A 68 -8.25 -9.59 14.58
CA GLU A 68 -8.27 -9.65 16.05
C GLU A 68 -7.45 -8.53 16.69
N SER A 69 -6.34 -8.14 16.06
CA SER A 69 -5.41 -7.16 16.60
C SER A 69 -4.67 -6.42 15.50
N ALA A 70 -4.20 -5.21 15.82
CA ALA A 70 -3.30 -4.45 14.96
C ALA A 70 -2.16 -3.82 15.78
N TYR A 71 -1.10 -3.43 15.10
CA TYR A 71 0.03 -2.71 15.66
C TYR A 71 0.49 -1.58 14.74
N VAL A 72 0.54 -0.36 15.27
CA VAL A 72 0.94 0.84 14.53
C VAL A 72 2.45 0.91 14.40
N LEU A 73 2.91 1.26 13.21
CA LEU A 73 4.29 1.34 12.78
C LEU A 73 4.65 2.76 12.33
N ASN A 74 5.92 3.13 12.44
CA ASN A 74 6.36 4.50 12.13
C ASN A 74 6.35 4.80 10.63
N PHE A 75 6.73 3.84 9.78
CA PHE A 75 6.83 3.99 8.33
C PHE A 75 6.47 2.70 7.61
N GLY A 76 5.87 2.83 6.41
CA GLY A 76 5.47 1.68 5.59
C GLY A 76 6.65 0.83 5.16
N TYR A 77 7.65 1.45 4.52
CA TYR A 77 8.84 0.74 4.01
C TYR A 77 9.56 -0.06 5.10
N GLN A 78 9.88 0.62 6.21
CA GLN A 78 10.55 0.00 7.36
C GLN A 78 9.65 -1.05 8.03
N GLY A 79 8.33 -0.83 8.01
CA GLY A 79 7.35 -1.74 8.59
C GLY A 79 7.37 -3.11 7.91
N ILE A 80 7.18 -3.16 6.59
CA ILE A 80 7.22 -4.41 5.81
C ILE A 80 8.56 -5.12 5.96
N LEU A 81 9.66 -4.39 5.80
CA LEU A 81 11.01 -4.95 5.97
C LEU A 81 11.16 -5.64 7.33
N SER A 82 10.74 -4.96 8.40
CA SER A 82 10.83 -5.51 9.76
C SER A 82 9.85 -6.64 10.03
N ILE A 83 8.65 -6.63 9.45
CA ILE A 83 7.68 -7.72 9.56
C ILE A 83 8.27 -8.99 8.95
N VAL A 84 8.80 -8.90 7.73
CA VAL A 84 9.41 -10.06 7.04
C VAL A 84 10.59 -10.58 7.84
N ASP A 85 11.55 -9.71 8.23
CA ASP A 85 12.72 -10.10 9.05
C ASP A 85 12.34 -10.76 10.37
N THR A 86 11.23 -10.31 10.99
CA THR A 86 10.80 -10.82 12.30
C THR A 86 10.05 -12.14 12.22
N LEU A 87 9.23 -12.34 11.17
CA LEU A 87 8.34 -13.50 11.06
C LEU A 87 9.04 -14.79 10.66
N VAL A 88 10.18 -14.70 9.96
CA VAL A 88 10.83 -15.86 9.34
C VAL A 88 12.22 -16.13 9.93
N SER A 89 12.54 -17.40 10.07
CA SER A 89 13.84 -17.89 10.48
C SER A 89 14.59 -18.58 9.33
N LYS A 90 15.87 -18.89 9.50
CA LYS A 90 16.68 -19.57 8.47
C LYS A 90 16.11 -20.92 7.98
N ASN A 91 15.20 -21.51 8.74
CA ASN A 91 14.57 -22.79 8.40
C ASN A 91 13.32 -22.63 7.54
N ASP A 92 12.76 -21.41 7.50
CA ASP A 92 11.54 -21.09 6.74
C ASP A 92 11.86 -20.80 5.28
N VAL A 93 10.83 -20.83 4.46
CA VAL A 93 10.91 -20.49 3.02
C VAL A 93 9.97 -19.33 2.70
N ILE A 94 10.47 -18.34 2.00
CA ILE A 94 9.65 -17.23 1.48
C ILE A 94 9.35 -17.49 0.01
N VAL A 95 8.07 -17.31 -0.39
CA VAL A 95 7.62 -17.31 -1.80
C VAL A 95 6.89 -16.01 -2.06
N TYR A 96 7.36 -15.18 -3.01
CA TYR A 96 6.81 -13.85 -3.24
C TYR A 96 6.68 -13.50 -4.73
N ASP A 97 5.75 -12.59 -5.05
CA ASP A 97 5.54 -12.11 -6.42
C ASP A 97 6.78 -11.36 -6.92
N VAL A 98 7.17 -11.61 -8.16
CA VAL A 98 8.37 -10.99 -8.78
C VAL A 98 8.24 -9.47 -8.91
N ASP A 99 7.03 -8.94 -9.06
CA ASP A 99 6.74 -7.50 -9.15
C ASP A 99 6.48 -6.86 -7.78
N ALA A 100 6.75 -7.58 -6.67
CA ALA A 100 6.58 -7.04 -5.32
C ALA A 100 7.41 -5.78 -5.07
N HIS A 101 6.84 -4.86 -4.27
CA HIS A 101 7.45 -3.58 -3.93
C HIS A 101 8.85 -3.73 -3.30
N ALA A 102 9.72 -2.76 -3.51
CA ALA A 102 11.10 -2.76 -3.03
C ALA A 102 11.22 -3.05 -1.52
N CYS A 103 10.28 -2.60 -0.68
CA CYS A 103 10.30 -2.88 0.75
C CYS A 103 10.14 -4.38 1.07
N ILE A 104 9.34 -5.12 0.29
CA ILE A 104 9.21 -6.57 0.39
C ILE A 104 10.51 -7.22 -0.05
N VAL A 105 11.05 -6.84 -1.21
CA VAL A 105 12.32 -7.36 -1.75
C VAL A 105 13.46 -7.17 -0.76
N ASP A 106 13.57 -5.98 -0.15
CA ASP A 106 14.62 -5.70 0.83
C ASP A 106 14.42 -6.45 2.14
N GLY A 107 13.18 -6.64 2.61
CA GLY A 107 12.87 -7.51 3.73
C GLY A 107 13.24 -8.97 3.45
N VAL A 108 12.91 -9.46 2.25
CA VAL A 108 13.27 -10.81 1.80
C VAL A 108 14.78 -10.99 1.66
N ARG A 109 15.54 -9.95 1.34
CA ARG A 109 17.02 -9.99 1.28
C ARG A 109 17.67 -10.23 2.64
N LEU A 110 17.05 -9.82 3.74
CA LEU A 110 17.54 -10.08 5.10
C LEU A 110 17.36 -11.55 5.52
N HIS A 111 16.45 -12.27 4.87
CA HIS A 111 16.18 -13.67 5.19
C HIS A 111 17.35 -14.58 4.86
N LEU A 112 17.79 -15.37 5.85
CA LEU A 112 18.93 -16.29 5.73
C LEU A 112 18.55 -17.67 5.15
N GLY A 113 17.28 -17.98 5.03
CA GLY A 113 16.74 -19.22 4.47
C GLY A 113 16.55 -19.15 2.95
N LYS A 114 15.78 -20.10 2.43
CA LYS A 114 15.46 -20.17 1.00
C LYS A 114 14.33 -19.22 0.64
N ARG A 115 14.43 -18.63 -0.55
CA ARG A 115 13.43 -17.74 -1.11
C ARG A 115 13.23 -18.00 -2.58
N PHE A 116 11.98 -17.93 -3.04
CA PHE A 116 11.58 -18.13 -4.42
C PHE A 116 10.68 -16.98 -4.87
N THR A 117 10.84 -16.54 -6.11
CA THR A 117 9.88 -15.67 -6.76
C THR A 117 8.94 -16.48 -7.64
N PHE A 118 7.66 -16.10 -7.68
CA PHE A 118 6.76 -16.57 -8.72
C PHE A 118 6.48 -15.44 -9.72
N LYS A 119 6.12 -15.80 -10.95
CA LYS A 119 5.77 -14.83 -11.99
C LYS A 119 4.56 -14.00 -11.56
N HIS A 120 4.55 -12.74 -11.94
CA HIS A 120 3.51 -11.81 -11.54
C HIS A 120 2.10 -12.34 -11.78
N ASN A 121 1.31 -12.43 -10.70
CA ASN A 121 -0.08 -12.93 -10.71
C ASN A 121 -0.27 -14.31 -11.41
N ASP A 122 0.76 -15.15 -11.45
CA ASP A 122 0.75 -16.47 -12.07
C ASP A 122 0.62 -17.57 -11.00
N ILE A 123 -0.59 -18.11 -10.87
CA ILE A 123 -0.91 -19.12 -9.86
C ILE A 123 -0.19 -20.45 -10.13
N GLU A 124 0.03 -20.84 -11.39
CA GLU A 124 0.77 -22.06 -11.72
C GLU A 124 2.25 -21.94 -11.32
N SER A 125 2.84 -20.77 -11.55
CA SER A 125 4.19 -20.46 -11.09
C SER A 125 4.26 -20.48 -9.54
N LEU A 126 3.25 -19.96 -8.85
CA LEU A 126 3.15 -20.03 -7.39
C LEU A 126 3.08 -21.48 -6.89
N VAL A 127 2.20 -22.30 -7.46
CA VAL A 127 2.06 -23.73 -7.13
C VAL A 127 3.40 -24.47 -7.31
N THR A 128 4.10 -24.20 -8.42
CA THR A 128 5.41 -24.80 -8.66
C THR A 128 6.41 -24.47 -7.55
N ASN A 129 6.43 -23.22 -7.10
CA ASN A 129 7.33 -22.78 -6.04
C ASN A 129 6.88 -23.24 -4.64
N LEU A 130 5.57 -23.37 -4.40
CA LEU A 130 5.05 -23.97 -3.15
C LEU A 130 5.46 -25.43 -3.01
N LYS A 131 5.39 -26.23 -4.07
CA LYS A 131 5.91 -27.62 -4.07
C LYS A 131 7.40 -27.69 -3.72
N ARG A 132 8.20 -26.78 -4.28
CA ARG A 132 9.64 -26.68 -3.97
C ARG A 132 9.87 -26.26 -2.51
N ALA A 133 9.09 -25.30 -2.02
CA ALA A 133 9.16 -24.83 -0.65
C ALA A 133 8.78 -25.95 0.33
N GLN A 134 7.70 -26.68 0.06
CA GLN A 134 7.25 -27.81 0.87
C GLN A 134 8.35 -28.87 1.04
N ASN A 135 9.00 -29.29 -0.04
CA ASN A 135 10.11 -30.26 0.02
C ASN A 135 11.29 -29.78 0.89
N ILE A 136 11.43 -28.46 1.09
CA ILE A 136 12.49 -27.91 1.93
C ILE A 136 12.04 -27.88 3.40
N VAL A 137 10.84 -27.35 3.69
CA VAL A 137 10.35 -27.23 5.07
C VAL A 137 10.11 -28.58 5.73
N GLU A 138 9.75 -29.62 4.97
CA GLU A 138 9.70 -31.01 5.46
C GLU A 138 11.04 -31.51 6.00
N LYS A 139 12.16 -30.98 5.48
CA LYS A 139 13.52 -31.33 5.93
C LYS A 139 14.05 -30.41 7.03
N THR A 140 13.64 -29.14 7.01
CA THR A 140 14.17 -28.13 7.94
C THR A 140 13.31 -27.94 9.18
N GLY A 141 12.05 -28.43 9.17
CA GLY A 141 11.06 -28.19 10.22
C GLY A 141 10.54 -26.75 10.24
N GLY A 142 10.77 -25.97 9.20
CA GLY A 142 10.31 -24.60 9.08
C GLY A 142 8.88 -24.50 8.50
N GLY A 143 8.45 -23.25 8.22
CA GLY A 143 7.18 -22.92 7.59
C GLY A 143 7.38 -22.22 6.24
N ILE A 144 6.27 -21.93 5.56
CA ILE A 144 6.26 -21.21 4.29
C ILE A 144 5.52 -19.87 4.50
N LEU A 145 6.16 -18.76 4.11
CA LEU A 145 5.55 -17.44 4.02
C LEU A 145 5.34 -17.07 2.55
N VAL A 146 4.08 -16.91 2.14
CA VAL A 146 3.72 -16.33 0.84
C VAL A 146 3.50 -14.84 1.01
N ILE A 147 4.06 -14.01 0.12
CA ILE A 147 3.91 -12.56 0.14
C ILE A 147 3.39 -12.09 -1.22
N SER A 148 2.31 -11.29 -1.20
CA SER A 148 1.75 -10.62 -2.37
C SER A 148 1.28 -9.22 -2.00
N GLU A 149 0.94 -8.42 -3.00
CA GLU A 149 0.32 -7.11 -2.80
C GLU A 149 -1.18 -7.16 -3.07
N GLY A 150 -1.94 -6.34 -2.36
CA GLY A 150 -3.36 -6.15 -2.65
C GLY A 150 -3.55 -5.44 -4.00
N VAL A 151 -2.75 -4.40 -4.22
CA VAL A 151 -2.66 -3.70 -5.50
C VAL A 151 -1.21 -3.39 -5.81
N PHE A 152 -0.74 -3.82 -6.97
CA PHE A 152 0.60 -3.53 -7.49
C PHE A 152 0.67 -2.08 -7.99
N GLY A 153 1.35 -1.24 -7.22
CA GLY A 153 1.28 0.21 -7.32
C GLY A 153 1.78 0.84 -8.63
N MET A 154 2.48 0.09 -9.49
CA MET A 154 2.95 0.59 -10.80
C MET A 154 1.97 0.24 -11.92
N ARG A 155 1.38 -0.95 -11.90
CA ARG A 155 0.47 -1.46 -12.94
C ARG A 155 -1.01 -1.26 -12.61
N GLY A 156 -1.33 -1.00 -11.35
CA GLY A 156 -2.72 -0.90 -10.88
C GLY A 156 -3.47 -2.22 -10.88
N GLU A 157 -2.81 -3.33 -11.13
CA GLU A 157 -3.40 -4.67 -11.09
C GLU A 157 -3.64 -5.09 -9.63
N GLN A 158 -4.76 -5.72 -9.35
CA GLN A 158 -4.97 -6.37 -8.06
C GLN A 158 -4.19 -7.68 -7.99
N GLY A 159 -3.67 -8.00 -6.82
CA GLY A 159 -3.16 -9.34 -6.53
C GLY A 159 -4.29 -10.36 -6.55
N LYS A 160 -4.01 -11.55 -7.03
CA LYS A 160 -4.95 -12.69 -7.04
C LYS A 160 -5.05 -13.32 -5.64
N ILE A 161 -5.46 -12.52 -4.65
CA ILE A 161 -5.44 -12.94 -3.24
C ILE A 161 -6.41 -14.09 -3.00
N LYS A 162 -7.58 -14.06 -3.62
CA LYS A 162 -8.57 -15.12 -3.51
C LYS A 162 -8.02 -16.45 -4.04
N GLU A 163 -7.39 -16.45 -5.20
CA GLU A 163 -6.80 -17.65 -5.80
C GLU A 163 -5.60 -18.16 -4.97
N ILE A 164 -4.81 -17.24 -4.39
CA ILE A 164 -3.73 -17.61 -3.46
C ILE A 164 -4.30 -18.28 -2.22
N VAL A 165 -5.36 -17.73 -1.64
CA VAL A 165 -6.04 -18.29 -0.46
C VAL A 165 -6.57 -19.71 -0.75
N GLU A 166 -7.13 -19.94 -1.93
CA GLU A 166 -7.62 -21.29 -2.33
C GLU A 166 -6.52 -22.37 -2.27
N LEU A 167 -5.26 -21.98 -2.48
CA LEU A 167 -4.12 -22.90 -2.38
C LEU A 167 -3.85 -23.37 -0.94
N LYS A 168 -4.36 -22.69 0.10
CA LYS A 168 -4.27 -23.16 1.49
C LYS A 168 -4.98 -24.50 1.72
N LYS A 169 -5.88 -24.90 0.83
CA LYS A 169 -6.50 -26.22 0.84
C LYS A 169 -5.52 -27.36 0.47
N GLN A 170 -4.41 -27.01 -0.17
CA GLN A 170 -3.42 -27.98 -0.69
C GLN A 170 -2.04 -27.82 -0.05
N PHE A 171 -1.70 -26.63 0.42
CA PHE A 171 -0.39 -26.29 0.98
C PHE A 171 -0.55 -25.56 2.31
N ASP A 172 0.27 -25.92 3.31
CA ASP A 172 0.33 -25.19 4.56
C ASP A 172 1.32 -24.01 4.41
N PHE A 173 0.79 -22.79 4.38
CA PHE A 173 1.56 -21.55 4.35
C PHE A 173 0.83 -20.44 5.08
N ARG A 174 1.57 -19.42 5.48
CA ARG A 174 1.02 -18.15 5.95
C ARG A 174 1.08 -17.12 4.84
N LEU A 175 0.05 -16.28 4.75
CA LEU A 175 -0.09 -15.25 3.72
C LEU A 175 0.07 -13.85 4.33
N LEU A 176 1.08 -13.12 3.87
CA LEU A 176 1.25 -11.69 4.11
C LEU A 176 0.78 -10.93 2.87
N VAL A 177 -0.11 -9.96 3.06
CA VAL A 177 -0.58 -9.07 2.01
C VAL A 177 -0.21 -7.63 2.33
N ASP A 178 0.57 -7.00 1.45
CA ASP A 178 0.80 -5.56 1.45
C ASP A 178 -0.33 -4.88 0.67
N ASP A 179 -1.25 -4.30 1.40
CA ASP A 179 -2.41 -3.62 0.82
C ASP A 179 -2.30 -2.08 0.87
N ALA A 180 -1.09 -1.58 0.75
CA ALA A 180 -0.78 -0.16 0.80
C ALA A 180 -1.58 0.70 -0.20
N HIS A 181 -1.99 0.14 -1.34
CA HIS A 181 -2.79 0.82 -2.36
C HIS A 181 -4.28 0.46 -2.33
N GLY A 182 -4.66 -0.66 -1.70
CA GLY A 182 -6.06 -1.08 -1.58
C GLY A 182 -6.74 -0.52 -0.33
N PHE A 183 -6.02 -0.36 0.78
CA PHE A 183 -6.56 0.22 2.01
C PHE A 183 -7.12 1.63 1.78
N GLY A 184 -8.37 1.85 2.16
CA GLY A 184 -9.13 3.08 1.92
C GLY A 184 -9.72 3.22 0.52
N THR A 185 -9.36 2.34 -0.44
CA THR A 185 -9.79 2.46 -1.85
C THR A 185 -10.60 1.28 -2.36
N LEU A 186 -10.30 0.06 -1.91
CA LEU A 186 -10.97 -1.19 -2.31
C LEU A 186 -11.92 -1.69 -1.22
N GLY A 187 -12.87 -2.52 -1.64
CA GLY A 187 -13.91 -3.07 -0.78
C GLY A 187 -15.07 -2.12 -0.55
N GLN A 188 -16.17 -2.63 -0.04
CA GLN A 188 -17.38 -1.85 0.20
C GLN A 188 -17.13 -0.75 1.24
N THR A 189 -16.45 -1.08 2.32
CA THR A 189 -16.14 -0.14 3.41
C THR A 189 -14.82 0.61 3.21
N GLY A 190 -13.95 0.13 2.30
CA GLY A 190 -12.59 0.61 2.12
C GLY A 190 -11.56 -0.15 2.95
N SER A 191 -11.91 -1.30 3.50
CA SER A 191 -10.94 -2.10 4.29
C SER A 191 -9.91 -2.83 3.44
N GLY A 192 -10.01 -2.76 2.10
CA GLY A 192 -8.96 -3.16 1.18
C GLY A 192 -9.26 -4.40 0.37
N VAL A 193 -8.21 -4.99 -0.22
CA VAL A 193 -8.32 -6.12 -1.16
C VAL A 193 -8.94 -7.37 -0.54
N GLY A 194 -8.70 -7.60 0.75
CA GLY A 194 -9.30 -8.74 1.46
C GLY A 194 -10.83 -8.68 1.50
N GLU A 195 -11.40 -7.49 1.71
CA GLU A 195 -12.83 -7.25 1.62
C GLU A 195 -13.30 -7.35 0.16
N GLU A 196 -12.61 -6.69 -0.76
CA GLU A 196 -12.94 -6.68 -2.20
C GLU A 196 -13.08 -8.08 -2.78
N GLN A 197 -12.19 -9.00 -2.38
CA GLN A 197 -12.18 -10.38 -2.86
C GLN A 197 -12.87 -11.38 -1.93
N GLY A 198 -13.41 -10.91 -0.78
CA GLY A 198 -14.15 -11.73 0.18
C GLY A 198 -13.29 -12.74 0.94
N VAL A 199 -12.00 -12.44 1.18
CA VAL A 199 -11.02 -13.35 1.79
C VAL A 199 -10.21 -12.71 2.92
N MET A 200 -10.72 -11.65 3.53
CA MET A 200 -9.98 -10.93 4.60
C MET A 200 -9.58 -11.85 5.75
N ASN A 201 -10.45 -12.79 6.13
CA ASN A 201 -10.20 -13.68 7.26
C ASN A 201 -9.04 -14.65 7.02
N GLU A 202 -8.78 -15.01 5.78
CA GLU A 202 -7.75 -15.97 5.38
C GLU A 202 -6.36 -15.33 5.18
N ILE A 203 -6.28 -14.01 5.21
CA ILE A 203 -5.00 -13.28 5.22
C ILE A 203 -4.44 -13.36 6.63
N ASP A 204 -3.27 -14.00 6.82
CA ASP A 204 -2.68 -14.19 8.14
C ASP A 204 -2.04 -12.90 8.67
N VAL A 205 -1.41 -12.13 7.78
CA VAL A 205 -0.76 -10.85 8.09
C VAL A 205 -1.20 -9.82 7.06
N TYR A 206 -2.01 -8.87 7.48
CA TYR A 206 -2.46 -7.74 6.68
C TYR A 206 -1.61 -6.53 7.01
N PHE A 207 -1.11 -5.85 5.99
CA PHE A 207 -0.34 -4.62 6.16
C PHE A 207 -0.89 -3.51 5.29
N ALA A 208 -0.91 -2.27 5.82
CA ALA A 208 -1.19 -1.08 5.04
C ALA A 208 -0.42 0.15 5.56
N THR A 209 -0.28 1.16 4.70
CA THR A 209 0.40 2.42 5.04
C THR A 209 -0.58 3.58 5.15
N PHE A 210 -0.24 4.56 5.99
CA PHE A 210 -0.97 5.83 6.07
C PHE A 210 -0.53 6.84 4.99
N ALA A 211 0.55 6.56 4.27
CA ALA A 211 1.15 7.48 3.31
C ALA A 211 0.39 7.65 1.99
N LYS A 212 -0.77 7.02 1.85
CA LYS A 212 -1.59 7.06 0.64
C LYS A 212 -3.03 7.53 0.95
N SER A 213 -4.02 6.66 1.01
CA SER A 213 -5.43 7.02 1.28
C SER A 213 -5.63 7.82 2.57
N MET A 214 -4.81 7.58 3.59
CA MET A 214 -4.85 8.32 4.86
C MET A 214 -4.10 9.66 4.82
N ALA A 215 -3.38 10.01 3.75
CA ALA A 215 -2.63 11.26 3.60
C ALA A 215 -1.81 11.63 4.87
N SER A 216 -1.09 10.66 5.46
CA SER A 216 -0.35 10.82 6.71
C SER A 216 0.96 10.04 6.68
N THR A 217 1.73 10.09 7.74
CA THR A 217 2.91 9.24 7.95
C THR A 217 2.56 8.12 8.93
N GLY A 218 3.09 6.93 8.68
CA GLY A 218 2.87 5.75 9.49
C GLY A 218 2.39 4.56 8.67
N ALA A 219 2.17 3.46 9.36
CA ALA A 219 1.62 2.24 8.81
C ALA A 219 1.01 1.39 9.94
N PHE A 220 0.42 0.27 9.59
CA PHE A 220 0.01 -0.73 10.56
C PHE A 220 0.10 -2.14 9.98
N VAL A 221 0.23 -3.10 10.88
CA VAL A 221 0.08 -4.52 10.61
C VAL A 221 -1.09 -5.04 11.43
N ALA A 222 -1.90 -5.93 10.86
CA ALA A 222 -3.03 -6.55 11.53
C ALA A 222 -3.06 -8.07 11.27
N GLY A 223 -3.59 -8.83 12.22
CA GLY A 223 -3.66 -10.28 12.16
C GLY A 223 -4.22 -10.88 13.43
N SER A 224 -3.92 -12.14 13.71
CA SER A 224 -4.28 -12.77 14.97
C SER A 224 -3.56 -12.14 16.17
N ASN A 225 -4.15 -12.24 17.35
CA ASN A 225 -3.53 -11.76 18.59
C ASN A 225 -2.12 -12.31 18.81
N GLN A 226 -1.89 -13.61 18.48
CA GLN A 226 -0.60 -14.24 18.63
C GLN A 226 0.45 -13.64 17.70
N VAL A 227 0.11 -13.45 16.42
CA VAL A 227 1.02 -12.85 15.43
C VAL A 227 1.37 -11.42 15.81
N ILE A 228 0.38 -10.60 16.14
CA ILE A 228 0.61 -9.21 16.51
C ILE A 228 1.39 -9.08 17.81
N LYS A 229 1.11 -9.91 18.81
CA LYS A 229 1.89 -9.98 20.05
C LYS A 229 3.34 -10.37 19.78
N PHE A 230 3.57 -11.36 18.91
CA PHE A 230 4.93 -11.78 18.52
C PHE A 230 5.68 -10.61 17.85
N LEU A 231 5.08 -9.96 16.86
CA LEU A 231 5.66 -8.80 16.17
C LEU A 231 5.98 -7.66 17.15
N LYS A 232 5.04 -7.32 18.04
CA LYS A 232 5.20 -6.27 19.03
C LYS A 232 6.45 -6.42 19.89
N TYR A 233 6.79 -7.66 20.25
CA TYR A 233 7.93 -7.95 21.15
C TYR A 233 9.23 -8.31 20.43
N ASN A 234 9.21 -8.49 19.11
CA ASN A 234 10.39 -8.95 18.36
C ASN A 234 10.83 -8.00 17.23
N MET A 235 9.97 -7.08 16.78
CA MET A 235 10.32 -6.14 15.70
C MET A 235 11.36 -5.12 16.16
N ARG A 236 12.58 -5.26 15.66
CA ARG A 236 13.72 -4.39 16.01
C ARG A 236 13.44 -2.91 15.68
N SER A 237 12.78 -2.62 14.58
CA SER A 237 12.41 -1.26 14.17
C SER A 237 11.42 -0.56 15.12
N GLN A 238 10.76 -1.31 15.99
CA GLN A 238 9.85 -0.77 17.02
C GLN A 238 10.49 -0.78 18.42
N MET A 239 11.42 -1.68 18.66
CA MET A 239 12.14 -1.76 19.93
C MET A 239 13.21 -0.69 20.05
N PHE A 240 13.91 -0.38 18.96
CA PHE A 240 15.06 0.52 18.93
C PHE A 240 14.78 1.87 18.26
N ALA A 241 13.52 2.20 18.01
CA ALA A 241 13.10 3.51 17.50
C ALA A 241 12.02 4.13 18.39
N LYS A 242 11.88 5.45 18.32
CA LYS A 242 10.76 6.17 18.95
C LYS A 242 9.45 5.70 18.32
N SER A 243 8.37 5.72 19.10
CA SER A 243 7.02 5.46 18.61
C SER A 243 6.54 6.55 17.65
N LEU A 244 5.50 6.24 16.89
CA LEU A 244 4.83 7.22 16.03
C LEU A 244 4.37 8.42 16.88
N GLN A 245 4.61 9.62 16.38
CA GLN A 245 4.31 10.87 17.07
C GLN A 245 2.82 11.04 17.32
N MET A 246 2.46 11.61 18.49
CA MET A 246 1.07 11.70 18.95
C MET A 246 0.18 12.48 17.97
N GLN A 247 0.69 13.54 17.34
CA GLN A 247 -0.08 14.30 16.35
C GLN A 247 -0.48 13.43 15.16
N LEU A 248 0.39 12.50 14.71
CA LEU A 248 0.10 11.56 13.63
C LEU A 248 -0.90 10.48 14.07
N VAL A 249 -0.79 10.02 15.33
CA VAL A 249 -1.74 9.06 15.92
C VAL A 249 -3.14 9.67 16.01
N VAL A 250 -3.26 10.87 16.55
CA VAL A 250 -4.54 11.59 16.67
C VAL A 250 -5.13 11.90 15.30
N GLY A 251 -4.29 12.38 14.38
CA GLY A 251 -4.70 12.63 13.00
C GLY A 251 -5.12 11.36 12.25
N ALA A 252 -4.48 10.22 12.51
CA ALA A 252 -4.85 8.93 11.92
C ALA A 252 -6.22 8.44 12.44
N ILE A 253 -6.52 8.62 13.72
CA ILE A 253 -7.85 8.31 14.29
C ILE A 253 -8.95 9.11 13.56
N LYS A 254 -8.73 10.42 13.34
CA LYS A 254 -9.72 11.25 12.63
C LYS A 254 -9.89 10.82 11.17
N ARG A 255 -8.81 10.49 10.48
CA ARG A 255 -8.86 10.00 9.10
C ARG A 255 -9.61 8.67 8.99
N LEU A 256 -9.39 7.76 9.93
CA LEU A 256 -10.12 6.49 9.98
C LEU A 256 -11.62 6.70 10.27
N GLU A 257 -11.97 7.68 11.10
CA GLU A 257 -13.35 8.09 11.33
C GLU A 257 -14.01 8.59 10.04
N ILE A 258 -13.32 9.43 9.25
CA ILE A 258 -13.80 9.91 7.96
C ILE A 258 -13.97 8.74 6.97
N LEU A 259 -12.99 7.82 6.89
CA LEU A 259 -13.11 6.65 6.03
C LEU A 259 -14.38 5.82 6.35
N ARG A 260 -14.72 5.67 7.62
CA ARG A 260 -15.90 4.92 8.07
C ARG A 260 -17.21 5.64 7.76
N ASN A 261 -17.25 6.94 8.02
CA ASN A 261 -18.51 7.69 8.11
C ASN A 261 -18.82 8.49 6.83
N GLU A 262 -17.82 8.70 5.96
CA GLU A 262 -17.93 9.54 4.78
C GLU A 262 -17.58 8.78 3.48
N PRO A 263 -18.38 7.79 3.07
CA PRO A 263 -18.12 6.99 1.86
C PRO A 263 -18.08 7.81 0.58
N VAL A 264 -18.54 9.07 0.62
CA VAL A 264 -18.54 10.00 -0.51
C VAL A 264 -17.15 10.22 -1.10
N HIS A 265 -16.09 10.22 -0.28
CA HIS A 265 -14.72 10.38 -0.76
C HIS A 265 -14.29 9.20 -1.64
N LYS A 266 -14.56 7.98 -1.20
CA LYS A 266 -14.28 6.78 -1.98
C LYS A 266 -15.16 6.72 -3.24
N GLN A 267 -16.43 7.08 -3.15
CA GLN A 267 -17.31 7.13 -4.31
C GLN A 267 -16.80 8.12 -5.38
N LYS A 268 -16.46 9.34 -4.99
CA LYS A 268 -15.88 10.33 -5.91
C LYS A 268 -14.57 9.87 -6.54
N LEU A 269 -13.71 9.20 -5.75
CA LEU A 269 -12.48 8.60 -6.30
C LEU A 269 -12.82 7.64 -7.44
N TRP A 270 -13.74 6.71 -7.22
CA TRP A 270 -14.08 5.70 -8.23
C TRP A 270 -14.84 6.26 -9.43
N ASP A 271 -15.66 7.30 -9.25
CA ASP A 271 -16.29 8.02 -10.35
C ASP A 271 -15.20 8.65 -11.25
N ASN A 272 -14.21 9.30 -10.64
CA ASN A 272 -13.07 9.89 -11.34
C ASN A 272 -12.19 8.83 -12.02
N VAL A 273 -11.92 7.71 -11.37
CA VAL A 273 -11.20 6.56 -11.94
C VAL A 273 -11.91 6.04 -13.18
N LYS A 274 -13.21 5.81 -13.08
CA LYS A 274 -14.03 5.32 -14.19
C LYS A 274 -14.02 6.28 -15.38
N MET A 275 -14.18 7.60 -15.11
CA MET A 275 -14.15 8.63 -16.15
C MET A 275 -12.79 8.66 -16.85
N LEU A 276 -11.68 8.72 -16.09
CA LEU A 276 -10.33 8.73 -16.61
C LEU A 276 -10.03 7.50 -17.47
N GLN A 277 -10.22 6.30 -16.92
CA GLN A 277 -9.89 5.05 -17.60
C GLN A 277 -10.75 4.82 -18.85
N THR A 278 -12.03 5.17 -18.79
CA THR A 278 -12.91 5.07 -19.94
C THR A 278 -12.52 6.07 -21.04
N GLY A 279 -12.17 7.30 -20.66
CA GLY A 279 -11.70 8.34 -21.57
C GLY A 279 -10.42 7.96 -22.30
N LEU A 280 -9.43 7.44 -21.56
CA LEU A 280 -8.16 6.96 -22.12
C LEU A 280 -8.37 5.79 -23.09
N LYS A 281 -9.13 4.77 -22.69
CA LYS A 281 -9.43 3.61 -23.54
C LYS A 281 -10.14 4.02 -24.84
N LYS A 282 -11.13 4.94 -24.79
CA LYS A 282 -11.82 5.43 -25.97
C LYS A 282 -10.90 6.14 -26.96
N ARG A 283 -9.78 6.70 -26.50
CA ARG A 283 -8.76 7.36 -27.34
C ARG A 283 -7.62 6.43 -27.77
N GLY A 284 -7.74 5.15 -27.47
CA GLY A 284 -6.79 4.13 -27.91
C GLY A 284 -5.51 4.03 -27.04
N PHE A 285 -5.49 4.65 -25.87
CA PHE A 285 -4.37 4.48 -24.94
C PHE A 285 -4.39 3.08 -24.30
N ASP A 286 -3.21 2.45 -24.23
CA ASP A 286 -3.02 1.22 -23.50
C ASP A 286 -2.83 1.54 -22.00
N ILE A 287 -3.79 1.12 -21.19
CA ILE A 287 -3.74 1.25 -19.72
C ILE A 287 -3.57 -0.11 -19.01
N GLY A 288 -3.19 -1.14 -19.76
CA GLY A 288 -3.00 -2.47 -19.21
C GLY A 288 -4.28 -3.08 -18.62
N LYS A 289 -4.07 -3.91 -17.60
CA LYS A 289 -5.15 -4.64 -16.89
C LYS A 289 -5.47 -4.00 -15.53
N THR A 290 -5.36 -2.68 -15.43
CA THR A 290 -5.60 -2.01 -14.13
C THR A 290 -7.01 -2.27 -13.59
N GLN A 291 -7.09 -2.54 -12.29
CA GLN A 291 -8.31 -2.83 -11.53
C GLN A 291 -8.38 -1.98 -10.25
N SER A 292 -7.67 -0.86 -10.21
CA SER A 292 -7.56 0.01 -9.05
C SER A 292 -7.59 1.49 -9.44
N CYS A 293 -7.42 2.36 -8.46
CA CYS A 293 -7.28 3.81 -8.69
C CYS A 293 -5.96 4.21 -9.35
N VAL A 294 -4.98 3.32 -9.44
CA VAL A 294 -3.74 3.58 -10.18
C VAL A 294 -3.98 3.30 -11.66
N THR A 295 -3.74 4.28 -12.51
CA THR A 295 -3.95 4.17 -13.95
C THR A 295 -2.61 4.33 -14.69
N PRO A 296 -1.97 3.24 -15.10
CA PRO A 296 -0.80 3.30 -15.97
C PRO A 296 -1.24 3.65 -17.41
N VAL A 297 -0.43 4.41 -18.11
CA VAL A 297 -0.54 4.57 -19.57
C VAL A 297 0.79 4.11 -20.17
N PHE A 298 0.77 2.99 -20.88
CA PHE A 298 1.95 2.44 -21.51
C PHE A 298 2.33 3.28 -22.72
N LEU A 299 3.57 3.76 -22.74
CA LEU A 299 4.09 4.59 -23.83
C LEU A 299 4.92 3.74 -24.78
N LYS A 300 4.83 4.09 -26.07
CA LYS A 300 5.75 3.64 -27.11
C LYS A 300 6.89 4.65 -27.21
N GLY A 301 8.05 4.23 -27.76
CA GLY A 301 9.21 5.10 -27.91
C GLY A 301 10.28 4.87 -26.85
N ASP A 302 11.11 5.86 -26.65
CA ASP A 302 12.24 5.80 -25.72
C ASP A 302 12.09 6.75 -24.51
N VAL A 303 13.03 6.68 -23.57
CA VAL A 303 13.00 7.51 -22.36
C VAL A 303 13.15 9.01 -22.68
N PRO A 304 14.05 9.45 -23.58
CA PRO A 304 14.11 10.84 -24.02
C PRO A 304 12.78 11.39 -24.55
N GLU A 305 12.09 10.65 -25.42
CA GLU A 305 10.77 11.04 -25.96
C GLU A 305 9.72 11.18 -24.83
N ALA A 306 9.70 10.23 -23.89
CA ALA A 306 8.81 10.30 -22.73
C ALA A 306 9.12 11.51 -21.82
N MET A 307 10.39 11.87 -21.66
CA MET A 307 10.81 13.06 -20.92
C MET A 307 10.32 14.37 -21.61
N VAL A 308 10.40 14.43 -22.94
CA VAL A 308 9.85 15.57 -23.71
C VAL A 308 8.35 15.65 -23.51
N LEU A 309 7.63 14.53 -23.61
CA LEU A 309 6.18 14.48 -23.39
C LEU A 309 5.81 15.05 -22.00
N VAL A 310 6.46 14.58 -20.91
CA VAL A 310 6.16 15.05 -19.56
C VAL A 310 6.50 16.53 -19.38
N LYS A 311 7.58 17.01 -20.03
CA LYS A 311 7.91 18.43 -20.03
C LYS A 311 6.82 19.24 -20.73
N ASP A 312 6.37 18.80 -21.89
CA ASP A 312 5.32 19.48 -22.64
C ASP A 312 3.97 19.50 -21.89
N LEU A 313 3.57 18.37 -21.30
CA LEU A 313 2.38 18.29 -20.45
C LEU A 313 2.43 19.34 -19.34
N ARG A 314 3.58 19.48 -18.70
CA ARG A 314 3.75 20.43 -17.59
C ARG A 314 3.82 21.88 -18.04
N GLU A 315 4.57 22.20 -19.10
CA GLU A 315 4.84 23.58 -19.50
C GLU A 315 3.73 24.17 -20.37
N LYS A 316 3.10 23.35 -21.23
CA LYS A 316 2.07 23.79 -22.17
C LYS A 316 0.65 23.59 -21.64
N TYR A 317 0.42 22.51 -20.88
CA TYR A 317 -0.92 22.09 -20.46
C TYR A 317 -1.14 22.21 -18.94
N ASN A 318 -0.12 22.61 -18.16
CA ASN A 318 -0.17 22.69 -16.70
C ASN A 318 -0.52 21.35 -16.02
N ILE A 319 -0.11 20.23 -16.63
CA ILE A 319 -0.31 18.86 -16.12
C ILE A 319 0.98 18.34 -15.55
N PHE A 320 0.97 18.00 -14.25
CA PHE A 320 2.12 17.37 -13.59
C PHE A 320 1.86 15.86 -13.43
N CYS A 321 2.55 15.07 -14.20
CA CYS A 321 2.56 13.60 -14.10
C CYS A 321 3.99 13.07 -14.09
N SER A 322 4.16 11.80 -13.70
CA SER A 322 5.46 11.13 -13.60
C SER A 322 5.56 10.01 -14.62
N ILE A 323 6.72 9.90 -15.27
CA ILE A 323 7.08 8.69 -15.99
C ILE A 323 7.68 7.67 -15.02
N VAL A 324 7.45 6.42 -15.31
CA VAL A 324 8.04 5.28 -14.60
C VAL A 324 8.83 4.46 -15.61
N VAL A 325 10.07 4.16 -15.27
CA VAL A 325 11.03 3.43 -16.08
C VAL A 325 11.83 2.47 -15.21
N TYR A 326 12.68 1.66 -15.81
CA TYR A 326 13.66 0.84 -15.08
C TYR A 326 14.49 1.73 -14.11
N PRO A 327 14.77 1.30 -12.88
CA PRO A 327 14.57 -0.07 -12.33
C PRO A 327 13.20 -0.31 -11.65
N VAL A 328 12.28 0.65 -11.68
CA VAL A 328 10.97 0.55 -10.99
C VAL A 328 10.03 -0.44 -11.69
N ILE A 329 10.16 -0.53 -13.02
CA ILE A 329 9.47 -1.51 -13.87
C ILE A 329 10.50 -2.21 -14.77
N PRO A 330 10.16 -3.34 -15.41
CA PRO A 330 11.06 -4.08 -16.28
C PRO A 330 11.68 -3.20 -17.38
N LYS A 331 12.95 -3.48 -17.73
CA LYS A 331 13.68 -2.76 -18.78
C LYS A 331 12.94 -2.84 -20.11
N GLY A 332 12.82 -1.70 -20.79
CA GLY A 332 12.14 -1.57 -22.08
C GLY A 332 10.66 -1.18 -21.96
N LEU A 333 10.10 -1.13 -20.74
CA LEU A 333 8.78 -0.55 -20.50
C LEU A 333 8.91 0.91 -20.09
N ILE A 334 7.97 1.74 -20.54
CA ILE A 334 7.82 3.13 -20.14
C ILE A 334 6.32 3.36 -19.89
N LEU A 335 5.98 3.96 -18.79
CA LEU A 335 4.59 4.33 -18.52
C LEU A 335 4.47 5.69 -17.84
N LEU A 336 3.36 6.38 -18.12
CA LEU A 336 2.86 7.44 -17.24
C LEU A 336 2.04 6.78 -16.14
N ARG A 337 2.29 7.16 -14.91
CA ARG A 337 1.51 6.70 -13.77
C ARG A 337 0.55 7.82 -13.37
N LEU A 338 -0.71 7.67 -13.73
CA LEU A 338 -1.77 8.64 -13.44
C LEU A 338 -2.57 8.21 -12.21
N ILE A 339 -2.67 9.13 -11.26
CA ILE A 339 -3.38 8.92 -10.00
C ILE A 339 -4.53 9.92 -9.92
N PRO A 340 -5.75 9.54 -10.31
CA PRO A 340 -6.93 10.33 -10.00
C PRO A 340 -7.17 10.30 -8.49
N THR A 341 -7.67 11.41 -7.96
CA THR A 341 -8.03 11.54 -6.55
C THR A 341 -9.51 11.97 -6.45
N ALA A 342 -10.08 11.85 -5.27
CA ALA A 342 -11.45 12.30 -5.01
C ALA A 342 -11.64 13.83 -5.20
N THR A 343 -10.55 14.59 -5.25
CA THR A 343 -10.57 16.05 -5.40
C THR A 343 -10.43 16.55 -6.84
N HIS A 344 -10.10 15.67 -7.80
CA HIS A 344 -10.13 16.07 -9.21
C HIS A 344 -11.55 16.38 -9.66
N THR A 345 -11.68 17.44 -10.47
CA THR A 345 -12.96 17.84 -11.08
C THR A 345 -13.15 17.19 -12.45
N VAL A 346 -14.35 17.30 -13.01
CA VAL A 346 -14.64 16.83 -14.38
C VAL A 346 -13.76 17.55 -15.39
N GLU A 347 -13.52 18.84 -15.17
CA GLU A 347 -12.66 19.70 -16.00
C GLU A 347 -11.21 19.19 -15.97
N ASP A 348 -10.67 18.89 -14.77
CA ASP A 348 -9.33 18.33 -14.63
C ASP A 348 -9.18 17.01 -15.40
N LEU A 349 -10.20 16.13 -15.30
CA LEU A 349 -10.23 14.86 -16.00
C LEU A 349 -10.34 15.01 -17.52
N SER A 350 -11.01 16.06 -18.01
CA SER A 350 -11.11 16.32 -19.45
C SER A 350 -9.78 16.77 -20.05
N LEU A 351 -8.97 17.52 -19.30
CA LEU A 351 -7.67 18.03 -19.76
C LEU A 351 -6.65 16.92 -20.02
N ILE A 352 -6.63 15.86 -19.22
CA ILE A 352 -5.67 14.75 -19.41
C ILE A 352 -5.98 13.91 -20.65
N HIS A 353 -7.14 14.10 -21.26
CA HIS A 353 -7.55 13.39 -22.46
C HIS A 353 -7.21 14.14 -23.77
N ILE A 354 -6.65 15.34 -23.67
CA ILE A 354 -6.23 16.15 -24.82
C ILE A 354 -4.88 15.67 -25.32
#